data_f3ec26d25048bc1d8b714566780de24a
#
_entry.id   f3ec26d25048bc1d8b714566780de24a
#
_cell.length_a   1.000
_cell.length_b   1.000
_cell.length_c   1.000
_cell.angle_alpha   90.00
_cell.angle_beta   90.00
_cell.angle_gamma   90.00
#
_symmetry.space_group_name_H-M   'P 1'
#
loop_
_entity.id
_entity.type
_entity.pdbx_description
1 polymer ?
#
loop_
_entity_poly.entity_id
_entity_poly.type
_entity_poly.pdbx_seq_one_letter_code
_entity_poly.pdbx_strand_id
1 'polypeptide(L)'
;MRTNIIATLSTILDRILRVTEKPMNIILNLEEVCNLRCIQCDIWKSQITKPKLTLEIRKEILMKIKNWLGQYTLNIFAGEPLIHPQIFELISFASKNRIKTIITTNGTLLSEQICKKLIDSQLSAMFISIDGYRDKTHDYIRGKKGARKMSISGLSTMIKLRGKKKTPKIAVESLITKYNFKELIQLVNMITEFKIEGIIF
;
A
#
# COMPACT_ATOMS: atom_id res chain seq x y z
N MET A 1 8.99 21.73 -15.04
CA MET A 1 7.90 22.59 -15.57
C MET A 1 7.19 22.07 -16.81
N ARG A 2 7.80 21.35 -17.75
CA ARG A 2 7.14 20.84 -18.99
C ARG A 2 6.07 19.75 -18.76
N THR A 3 6.22 18.92 -17.74
CA THR A 3 5.26 17.82 -17.44
C THR A 3 3.88 18.29 -16.97
N ASN A 4 3.78 19.45 -16.31
CA ASN A 4 2.50 19.98 -15.84
C ASN A 4 1.64 20.61 -16.95
N ILE A 5 2.28 21.17 -17.98
CA ILE A 5 1.56 21.82 -19.08
C ILE A 5 0.82 20.79 -19.94
N ILE A 6 1.46 19.65 -20.24
CA ILE A 6 0.84 18.58 -21.04
C ILE A 6 -0.35 17.96 -20.28
N ALA A 7 -0.21 17.72 -18.97
CA ALA A 7 -1.31 17.22 -18.14
C ALA A 7 -2.48 18.23 -18.08
N THR A 8 -2.19 19.53 -17.97
CA THR A 8 -3.22 20.57 -17.94
C THR A 8 -3.93 20.71 -19.29
N LEU A 9 -3.20 20.65 -20.40
CA LEU A 9 -3.76 20.70 -21.74
C LEU A 9 -4.62 19.45 -22.04
N SER A 10 -4.20 18.26 -21.62
CA SER A 10 -4.99 17.04 -21.71
C SER A 10 -6.32 17.19 -20.96
N THR A 11 -6.29 17.64 -19.72
CA THR A 11 -7.51 17.84 -18.91
C THR A 11 -8.47 18.87 -19.52
N ILE A 12 -7.95 19.95 -20.15
CA ILE A 12 -8.77 20.95 -20.82
C ILE A 12 -9.39 20.36 -22.10
N LEU A 13 -8.59 19.63 -22.88
CA LEU A 13 -9.06 18.98 -24.11
C LEU A 13 -10.15 17.94 -23.83
N ASP A 14 -9.98 17.13 -22.78
CA ASP A 14 -10.94 16.12 -22.35
C ASP A 14 -12.27 16.75 -21.88
N ARG A 15 -12.21 17.91 -21.19
CA ARG A 15 -13.41 18.68 -20.84
C ARG A 15 -14.15 19.23 -22.06
N ILE A 16 -13.41 19.71 -23.06
CA ILE A 16 -14.00 20.25 -24.30
C ILE A 16 -14.61 19.14 -25.15
N LEU A 17 -13.92 18.02 -25.27
CA LEU A 17 -14.34 16.87 -26.08
C LEU A 17 -15.32 15.94 -25.35
N ARG A 18 -15.63 16.20 -24.06
CA ARG A 18 -16.42 15.31 -23.19
C ARG A 18 -15.92 13.87 -23.15
N VAL A 19 -14.62 13.67 -23.33
CA VAL A 19 -13.98 12.36 -23.22
C VAL A 19 -13.70 12.10 -21.75
N THR A 20 -14.23 11.03 -21.19
CA THR A 20 -13.89 10.57 -19.84
C THR A 20 -12.52 9.93 -19.85
N GLU A 21 -11.60 10.44 -19.03
CA GLU A 21 -10.29 9.80 -18.84
C GLU A 21 -10.46 8.37 -18.29
N LYS A 22 -9.70 7.45 -18.85
CA LYS A 22 -9.67 6.09 -18.32
C LYS A 22 -8.98 6.09 -16.93
N PRO A 23 -9.48 5.33 -15.96
CA PRO A 23 -8.83 5.25 -14.65
C PRO A 23 -7.43 4.67 -14.78
N MET A 24 -6.46 5.34 -14.15
CA MET A 24 -5.06 4.89 -14.13
C MET A 24 -4.73 4.08 -12.86
N ASN A 25 -5.59 4.12 -11.86
CA ASN A 25 -5.44 3.43 -10.60
C ASN A 25 -6.62 2.51 -10.35
N ILE A 26 -6.34 1.24 -10.12
CA ILE A 26 -7.33 0.23 -9.77
C ILE A 26 -7.07 -0.23 -8.34
N ILE A 27 -8.12 -0.28 -7.56
CA ILE A 27 -8.08 -0.77 -6.18
C ILE A 27 -8.58 -2.21 -6.17
N LEU A 28 -7.79 -3.10 -5.60
CA LEU A 28 -8.17 -4.48 -5.35
C LEU A 28 -8.22 -4.75 -3.85
N ASN A 29 -9.42 -5.00 -3.36
CA ASN A 29 -9.62 -5.56 -2.04
C ASN A 29 -9.48 -7.08 -2.11
N LEU A 30 -8.48 -7.66 -1.44
CA LEU A 30 -8.27 -9.10 -1.43
C LEU A 30 -9.18 -9.80 -0.43
N GLU A 31 -9.17 -9.35 0.81
CA GLU A 31 -9.94 -9.90 1.93
C GLU A 31 -10.15 -8.86 3.03
N GLU A 32 -11.26 -8.98 3.74
CA GLU A 32 -11.58 -8.14 4.89
C GLU A 32 -11.04 -8.76 6.20
N VAL A 33 -9.80 -9.28 6.17
CA VAL A 33 -9.13 -9.87 7.34
C VAL A 33 -7.94 -9.01 7.73
N CYS A 34 -7.82 -8.70 9.02
CA CYS A 34 -6.71 -7.94 9.55
C CYS A 34 -6.27 -8.48 10.92
N ASN A 35 -4.97 -8.42 11.20
CA ASN A 35 -4.39 -8.80 12.48
C ASN A 35 -4.35 -7.65 13.49
N LEU A 36 -4.86 -6.47 13.12
CA LEU A 36 -5.02 -5.30 13.98
C LEU A 36 -6.50 -4.94 14.16
N ARG A 37 -6.79 -4.12 15.17
CA ARG A 37 -8.13 -3.64 15.53
C ARG A 37 -8.13 -2.12 15.66
N CYS A 38 -7.75 -1.45 14.57
CA CYS A 38 -7.60 0.01 14.55
C CYS A 38 -8.92 0.70 14.93
N ILE A 39 -8.82 1.74 15.76
CA ILE A 39 -9.99 2.47 16.25
C ILE A 39 -10.75 3.22 15.15
N GLN A 40 -10.09 3.53 14.03
CA GLN A 40 -10.65 4.24 12.88
C GLN A 40 -11.11 3.30 11.76
N CYS A 41 -11.08 1.98 11.97
CA CYS A 41 -11.38 1.01 10.91
C CYS A 41 -12.39 -0.02 11.37
N ASP A 42 -13.36 -0.33 10.52
CA ASP A 42 -14.41 -1.31 10.81
C ASP A 42 -14.20 -2.67 10.11
N ILE A 43 -13.16 -2.81 9.29
CA ILE A 43 -12.90 -4.06 8.55
C ILE A 43 -12.80 -5.27 9.47
N TRP A 44 -12.12 -5.13 10.61
CA TRP A 44 -11.95 -6.22 11.57
C TRP A 44 -13.25 -6.59 12.32
N LYS A 45 -14.28 -5.76 12.24
CA LYS A 45 -15.61 -6.02 12.80
C LYS A 45 -16.50 -6.80 11.82
N SER A 46 -16.12 -6.80 10.54
CA SER A 46 -16.89 -7.49 9.51
C SER A 46 -16.77 -9.00 9.70
N GLN A 47 -17.91 -9.66 9.90
CA GLN A 47 -18.01 -11.12 9.94
C GLN A 47 -18.56 -11.67 8.61
N ILE A 48 -18.52 -10.88 7.55
CA ILE A 48 -19.13 -11.24 6.28
C ILE A 48 -18.24 -12.27 5.59
N THR A 49 -18.69 -13.52 5.58
CA THR A 49 -18.13 -14.61 4.77
C THR A 49 -18.66 -14.51 3.35
N LYS A 50 -18.07 -13.65 2.54
CA LYS A 50 -18.37 -13.61 1.11
C LYS A 50 -17.61 -14.72 0.37
N PRO A 51 -18.17 -15.25 -0.73
CA PRO A 51 -17.43 -16.16 -1.60
C PRO A 51 -16.13 -15.50 -2.04
N LYS A 52 -15.00 -16.18 -1.82
CA LYS A 52 -13.68 -15.66 -2.17
C LYS A 52 -13.41 -15.90 -3.65
N LEU A 53 -12.97 -14.86 -4.36
CA LEU A 53 -12.46 -15.04 -5.72
C LEU A 53 -11.20 -15.90 -5.69
N THR A 54 -11.12 -16.88 -6.59
CA THR A 54 -9.90 -17.66 -6.77
C THR A 54 -8.79 -16.79 -7.35
N LEU A 55 -7.55 -17.24 -7.23
CA LEU A 55 -6.42 -16.52 -7.81
C LEU A 55 -6.54 -16.43 -9.34
N GLU A 56 -7.04 -17.48 -9.99
CA GLU A 56 -7.23 -17.53 -11.44
C GLU A 56 -8.24 -16.48 -11.89
N ILE A 57 -9.37 -16.36 -11.20
CA ILE A 57 -10.37 -15.31 -11.49
C ILE A 57 -9.76 -13.91 -11.28
N ARG A 58 -8.98 -13.71 -10.23
CA ARG A 58 -8.28 -12.43 -10.02
C ARG A 58 -7.32 -12.11 -11.16
N LYS A 59 -6.52 -13.08 -11.60
CA LYS A 59 -5.61 -12.94 -12.75
C LYS A 59 -6.37 -12.58 -14.03
N GLU A 60 -7.49 -13.25 -14.28
CA GLU A 60 -8.35 -12.99 -15.44
C GLU A 60 -8.91 -11.55 -15.39
N ILE A 61 -9.41 -11.10 -14.24
CA ILE A 61 -9.89 -9.72 -14.05
C ILE A 61 -8.78 -8.71 -14.35
N LEU A 62 -7.57 -8.91 -13.82
CA LEU A 62 -6.44 -8.02 -14.07
C LEU A 62 -6.12 -7.92 -15.57
N MET A 63 -6.19 -9.02 -16.30
CA MET A 63 -5.94 -9.03 -17.74
C MET A 63 -7.07 -8.36 -18.53
N LYS A 64 -8.33 -8.57 -18.17
CA LYS A 64 -9.47 -7.86 -18.77
C LYS A 64 -9.32 -6.33 -18.59
N ILE A 65 -9.00 -5.90 -17.38
CA ILE A 65 -8.74 -4.49 -17.08
C ILE A 65 -7.56 -3.96 -17.91
N LYS A 66 -6.47 -4.71 -18.03
CA LYS A 66 -5.30 -4.33 -18.82
C LYS A 66 -5.63 -4.18 -20.29
N ASN A 67 -6.40 -5.09 -20.85
CA ASN A 67 -6.82 -5.03 -22.26
C ASN A 67 -7.71 -3.80 -22.52
N TRP A 68 -8.50 -3.39 -21.54
CA TRP A 68 -9.36 -2.20 -21.65
C TRP A 68 -8.61 -0.89 -21.41
N LEU A 69 -7.81 -0.81 -20.33
CA LEU A 69 -7.15 0.43 -19.90
C LEU A 69 -5.76 0.64 -20.52
N GLY A 70 -5.06 -0.44 -20.87
CA GLY A 70 -3.64 -0.40 -21.18
C GLY A 70 -2.79 -0.48 -19.91
N GLN A 71 -1.95 0.53 -19.67
CA GLN A 71 -1.12 0.60 -18.46
C GLN A 71 -1.92 1.19 -17.29
N TYR A 72 -1.85 0.54 -16.14
CA TYR A 72 -2.47 1.01 -14.91
C TYR A 72 -1.66 0.59 -13.68
N THR A 73 -1.97 1.17 -12.55
CA THR A 73 -1.41 0.80 -11.25
C THR A 73 -2.46 0.04 -10.45
N LEU A 74 -2.09 -1.12 -9.93
CA LEU A 74 -2.91 -1.94 -9.03
C LEU A 74 -2.56 -1.61 -7.58
N ASN A 75 -3.48 -1.02 -6.85
CA ASN A 75 -3.36 -0.78 -5.42
C ASN A 75 -4.06 -1.90 -4.65
N ILE A 76 -3.31 -2.65 -3.87
CA ILE A 76 -3.82 -3.77 -3.07
C ILE A 76 -3.85 -3.32 -1.61
N PHE A 77 -5.02 -3.18 -1.08
CA PHE A 77 -5.24 -2.87 0.32
C PHE A 77 -6.57 -3.46 0.83
N ALA A 78 -7.00 -3.08 1.99
CA ALA A 78 -8.09 -3.59 2.81
C ALA A 78 -7.69 -4.80 3.65
N GLY A 79 -8.02 -4.71 4.93
CA GLY A 79 -7.48 -5.61 5.93
C GLY A 79 -5.95 -5.49 6.04
N GLU A 80 -5.30 -6.64 6.11
CA GLU A 80 -3.84 -6.73 5.99
C GLU A 80 -3.48 -7.64 4.81
N PRO A 81 -2.99 -7.08 3.69
CA PRO A 81 -2.71 -7.86 2.49
C PRO A 81 -1.72 -9.01 2.69
N LEU A 82 -0.76 -8.86 3.63
CA LEU A 82 0.27 -9.88 3.88
C LEU A 82 -0.26 -11.12 4.60
N ILE A 83 -1.51 -11.13 5.07
CA ILE A 83 -2.19 -12.34 5.57
C ILE A 83 -2.62 -13.24 4.41
N HIS A 84 -2.90 -12.67 3.24
CA HIS A 84 -3.41 -13.44 2.12
C HIS A 84 -2.34 -14.37 1.54
N PRO A 85 -2.55 -15.69 1.50
CA PRO A 85 -1.50 -16.64 1.15
C PRO A 85 -0.97 -16.48 -0.30
N GLN A 86 -1.83 -16.01 -1.19
CA GLN A 86 -1.51 -15.88 -2.62
C GLN A 86 -1.07 -14.47 -3.03
N ILE A 87 -0.80 -13.56 -2.07
CA ILE A 87 -0.43 -12.16 -2.37
C ILE A 87 0.83 -12.08 -3.25
N PHE A 88 1.85 -12.87 -2.94
CA PHE A 88 3.12 -12.85 -3.67
C PHE A 88 2.97 -13.34 -5.11
N GLU A 89 2.14 -14.36 -5.32
CA GLU A 89 1.85 -14.89 -6.66
C GLU A 89 1.07 -13.88 -7.50
N LEU A 90 0.10 -13.20 -6.90
CA LEU A 90 -0.66 -12.15 -7.57
C LEU A 90 0.23 -10.97 -7.98
N ILE A 91 1.14 -10.51 -7.09
CA ILE A 91 2.11 -9.46 -7.38
C ILE A 91 3.04 -9.89 -8.52
N SER A 92 3.60 -11.11 -8.45
CA SER A 92 4.45 -11.66 -9.51
C SER A 92 3.74 -11.72 -10.85
N PHE A 93 2.48 -12.19 -10.87
CA PHE A 93 1.67 -12.22 -12.08
C PHE A 93 1.46 -10.83 -12.66
N ALA A 94 1.08 -9.86 -11.82
CA ALA A 94 0.90 -8.47 -12.23
C ALA A 94 2.19 -7.88 -12.82
N SER A 95 3.33 -8.08 -12.15
CA SER A 95 4.63 -7.59 -12.61
C SER A 95 5.03 -8.20 -13.96
N LYS A 96 4.90 -9.52 -14.15
CA LYS A 96 5.15 -10.20 -15.43
C LYS A 96 4.29 -9.63 -16.56
N ASN A 97 3.11 -9.15 -16.24
CA ASN A 97 2.21 -8.51 -17.19
C ASN A 97 2.37 -6.97 -17.24
N ARG A 98 3.47 -6.41 -16.71
CA ARG A 98 3.76 -4.97 -16.72
C ARG A 98 2.68 -4.12 -16.02
N ILE A 99 2.00 -4.68 -15.03
CA ILE A 99 1.06 -3.98 -14.15
C ILE A 99 1.85 -3.59 -12.90
N LYS A 100 1.98 -2.30 -12.63
CA LYS A 100 2.60 -1.82 -11.40
C LYS A 100 1.72 -2.16 -10.21
N THR A 101 2.31 -2.71 -9.15
CA THR A 101 1.58 -3.05 -7.92
C THR A 101 2.06 -2.22 -6.75
N ILE A 102 1.13 -1.74 -5.97
CA ILE A 102 1.35 -1.04 -4.72
C ILE A 102 0.58 -1.78 -3.63
N ILE A 103 1.19 -2.00 -2.48
CA ILE A 103 0.48 -2.50 -1.29
C ILE A 103 0.50 -1.46 -0.18
N THR A 104 -0.59 -1.38 0.59
CA THR A 104 -0.60 -0.70 1.89
C THR A 104 -0.68 -1.76 2.98
N THR A 105 0.29 -1.77 3.88
CA THR A 105 0.40 -2.74 4.98
C THR A 105 0.57 -2.04 6.32
N ASN A 106 0.08 -2.66 7.37
CA ASN A 106 0.36 -2.19 8.72
C ASN A 106 1.82 -2.46 9.18
N GLY A 107 2.58 -3.21 8.39
CA GLY A 107 4.00 -3.47 8.60
C GLY A 107 4.33 -4.50 9.70
N THR A 108 3.35 -4.97 10.47
CA THR A 108 3.61 -5.87 11.61
C THR A 108 4.00 -7.28 11.22
N LEU A 109 3.78 -7.66 9.96
CA LEU A 109 4.11 -8.98 9.41
C LEU A 109 5.40 -8.98 8.56
N LEU A 110 6.10 -7.86 8.45
CA LEU A 110 7.31 -7.71 7.64
C LEU A 110 8.53 -8.40 8.28
N SER A 111 8.51 -9.72 8.31
CA SER A 111 9.68 -10.54 8.62
C SER A 111 10.69 -10.52 7.46
N GLU A 112 11.92 -10.97 7.70
CA GLU A 112 12.94 -11.10 6.65
C GLU A 112 12.43 -11.96 5.48
N GLN A 113 11.74 -13.06 5.78
CA GLN A 113 11.18 -13.95 4.76
C GLN A 113 10.10 -13.26 3.92
N ILE A 114 9.19 -12.51 4.55
CA ILE A 114 8.12 -11.76 3.87
C ILE A 114 8.73 -10.66 2.99
N CYS A 115 9.70 -9.92 3.52
CA CYS A 115 10.38 -8.88 2.76
C CYS A 115 11.09 -9.44 1.51
N LYS A 116 11.80 -10.57 1.64
CA LYS A 116 12.42 -11.26 0.49
C LYS A 116 11.37 -11.65 -0.55
N LYS A 117 10.26 -12.27 -0.14
CA LYS A 117 9.17 -12.64 -1.06
C LYS A 117 8.58 -11.43 -1.78
N LEU A 118 8.40 -10.29 -1.11
CA LEU A 118 7.92 -9.06 -1.74
C LEU A 118 8.91 -8.52 -2.79
N ILE A 119 10.20 -8.54 -2.50
CA ILE A 119 11.25 -8.13 -3.44
C ILE A 119 11.29 -9.07 -4.66
N ASP A 120 11.26 -10.37 -4.41
CA ASP A 120 11.33 -11.40 -5.45
C ASP A 120 10.08 -11.41 -6.35
N SER A 121 8.91 -11.09 -5.80
CA SER A 121 7.68 -10.88 -6.57
C SER A 121 7.65 -9.59 -7.39
N GLN A 122 8.71 -8.76 -7.30
CA GLN A 122 8.87 -7.50 -8.03
C GLN A 122 7.77 -6.47 -7.69
N LEU A 123 7.42 -6.36 -6.40
CA LEU A 123 6.56 -5.30 -5.92
C LEU A 123 7.10 -3.93 -6.35
N SER A 124 6.22 -3.06 -6.89
CA SER A 124 6.64 -1.74 -7.39
C SER A 124 6.82 -0.72 -6.27
N ALA A 125 5.87 -0.69 -5.33
CA ALA A 125 5.90 0.21 -4.17
C ALA A 125 5.13 -0.36 -2.99
N MET A 126 5.41 0.16 -1.79
CA MET A 126 4.64 -0.15 -0.59
C MET A 126 4.49 1.08 0.30
N PHE A 127 3.33 1.18 0.91
CA PHE A 127 3.06 2.09 2.00
C PHE A 127 3.03 1.30 3.31
N ILE A 128 3.75 1.78 4.31
CA ILE A 128 3.73 1.20 5.65
C ILE A 128 3.01 2.19 6.56
N SER A 129 1.94 1.72 7.20
CA SER A 129 1.10 2.59 8.02
C SER A 129 1.71 2.81 9.40
N ILE A 130 2.12 4.05 9.69
CA ILE A 130 2.68 4.45 11.00
C ILE A 130 2.00 5.74 11.45
N ASP A 131 1.10 5.64 12.44
CA ASP A 131 0.25 6.77 12.87
C ASP A 131 0.75 7.50 14.11
N GLY A 132 1.84 7.10 14.72
CA GLY A 132 2.33 7.75 15.93
C GLY A 132 3.83 7.74 16.07
N TYR A 133 4.39 8.86 16.55
CA TYR A 133 5.78 8.93 16.94
C TYR A 133 6.05 8.09 18.20
N ARG A 134 5.12 8.10 19.17
CA ARG A 134 5.22 7.33 20.40
C ARG A 134 4.53 5.97 20.27
N ASP A 135 5.09 4.95 20.95
CA ASP A 135 4.48 3.62 21.00
C ASP A 135 3.03 3.69 21.50
N LYS A 136 2.78 4.44 22.59
CA LYS A 136 1.44 4.59 23.17
C LYS A 136 0.42 5.13 22.18
N THR A 137 0.80 6.12 21.37
CA THR A 137 -0.09 6.75 20.39
C THR A 137 -0.40 5.80 19.23
N HIS A 138 0.62 5.22 18.62
CA HIS A 138 0.45 4.30 17.51
C HIS A 138 -0.32 3.05 17.92
N ASP A 139 0.09 2.42 19.03
CA ASP A 139 -0.52 1.18 19.53
C ASP A 139 -2.00 1.38 19.88
N TYR A 140 -2.34 2.55 20.45
CA TYR A 140 -3.74 2.91 20.73
C TYR A 140 -4.55 3.03 19.42
N ILE A 141 -4.03 3.78 18.44
CA ILE A 141 -4.72 3.97 17.15
C ILE A 141 -4.88 2.64 16.42
N ARG A 142 -3.84 1.79 16.44
CA ARG A 142 -3.83 0.49 15.75
C ARG A 142 -4.49 -0.64 16.54
N GLY A 143 -4.89 -0.39 17.80
CA GLY A 143 -5.60 -1.35 18.64
C GLY A 143 -4.77 -2.58 19.02
N LYS A 144 -3.44 -2.45 19.09
CA LYS A 144 -2.53 -3.55 19.45
C LYS A 144 -1.26 -3.04 20.10
N LYS A 145 -1.00 -3.48 21.33
CA LYS A 145 0.25 -3.20 22.03
C LYS A 145 1.45 -3.78 21.27
N GLY A 146 2.51 -2.98 21.10
CA GLY A 146 3.72 -3.34 20.38
C GLY A 146 3.62 -3.22 18.85
N ALA A 147 2.49 -2.80 18.30
CA ALA A 147 2.31 -2.65 16.84
C ALA A 147 3.35 -1.70 16.26
N ARG A 148 3.63 -0.56 16.91
CA ARG A 148 4.63 0.39 16.42
C ARG A 148 6.02 -0.23 16.30
N LYS A 149 6.47 -0.93 17.34
CA LYS A 149 7.79 -1.60 17.33
C LYS A 149 7.88 -2.60 16.19
N MET A 150 6.83 -3.39 15.98
CA MET A 150 6.75 -4.35 14.87
C MET A 150 6.80 -3.64 13.51
N SER A 151 6.02 -2.57 13.30
CA SER A 151 5.99 -1.83 12.03
C SER A 151 7.31 -1.14 11.72
N ILE A 152 7.97 -0.52 12.70
CA ILE A 152 9.31 0.10 12.55
C ILE A 152 10.37 -0.96 12.26
N SER A 153 10.33 -2.10 12.96
CA SER A 153 11.24 -3.23 12.70
C SER A 153 11.05 -3.76 11.28
N GLY A 154 9.79 -3.90 10.85
CA GLY A 154 9.45 -4.32 9.49
C GLY A 154 9.95 -3.34 8.42
N LEU A 155 9.75 -2.04 8.64
CA LEU A 155 10.28 -0.97 7.77
C LEU A 155 11.81 -1.09 7.66
N SER A 156 12.51 -1.17 8.78
CA SER A 156 13.98 -1.30 8.83
C SER A 156 14.46 -2.55 8.09
N THR A 157 13.78 -3.68 8.29
CA THR A 157 14.09 -4.95 7.61
C THR A 157 13.92 -4.83 6.10
N MET A 158 12.82 -4.23 5.64
CA MET A 158 12.56 -4.03 4.22
C MET A 158 13.61 -3.11 3.58
N ILE A 159 13.96 -2.01 4.24
CA ILE A 159 15.01 -1.09 3.75
C ILE A 159 16.34 -1.81 3.62
N LYS A 160 16.74 -2.56 4.64
CA LYS A 160 17.99 -3.34 4.65
C LYS A 160 18.05 -4.33 3.48
N LEU A 161 16.98 -5.10 3.26
CA LEU A 161 16.92 -6.13 2.23
C LEU A 161 16.76 -5.56 0.82
N ARG A 162 16.03 -4.46 0.65
CA ARG A 162 15.97 -3.72 -0.62
C ARG A 162 17.36 -3.25 -1.03
N GLY A 163 18.15 -2.73 -0.07
CA GLY A 163 19.49 -2.24 -0.32
C GLY A 163 19.50 -1.15 -1.39
N LYS A 164 20.36 -1.33 -2.42
CA LYS A 164 20.50 -0.39 -3.56
C LYS A 164 19.47 -0.61 -4.67
N LYS A 165 18.57 -1.58 -4.56
CA LYS A 165 17.52 -1.81 -5.57
C LYS A 165 16.57 -0.63 -5.65
N LYS A 166 16.07 -0.31 -6.85
CA LYS A 166 15.13 0.79 -7.08
C LYS A 166 13.71 0.45 -6.63
N THR A 167 13.39 -0.83 -6.46
CA THR A 167 12.07 -1.34 -6.06
C THR A 167 12.19 -2.39 -4.97
N PRO A 168 11.17 -2.50 -4.12
CA PRO A 168 10.00 -1.62 -4.06
C PRO A 168 10.35 -0.21 -3.58
N LYS A 169 9.67 0.80 -4.08
CA LYS A 169 9.65 2.12 -3.45
C LYS A 169 8.96 2.00 -2.10
N ILE A 170 9.45 2.70 -1.08
CA ILE A 170 8.92 2.59 0.29
C ILE A 170 8.53 3.98 0.78
N ALA A 171 7.30 4.14 1.21
CA ALA A 171 6.84 5.33 1.90
C ALA A 171 6.07 4.95 3.16
N VAL A 172 5.96 5.89 4.08
CA VAL A 172 5.07 5.78 5.23
C VAL A 172 3.76 6.47 4.91
N GLU A 173 2.66 5.88 5.33
CA GLU A 173 1.33 6.49 5.31
C GLU A 173 0.84 6.68 6.74
N SER A 174 0.31 7.86 7.04
CA SER A 174 -0.19 8.18 8.37
C SER A 174 -1.53 8.90 8.27
N LEU A 175 -2.54 8.37 8.94
CA LEU A 175 -3.83 9.05 9.06
C LEU A 175 -3.75 10.08 10.20
N ILE A 176 -4.03 11.36 9.87
CA ILE A 176 -4.09 12.41 10.87
C ILE A 176 -5.38 12.26 11.70
N THR A 177 -5.22 12.19 13.00
CA THR A 177 -6.32 12.05 13.96
C THR A 177 -6.15 12.99 15.14
N LYS A 178 -7.18 13.17 15.95
CA LYS A 178 -7.07 13.91 17.22
C LYS A 178 -6.06 13.33 18.22
N TYR A 179 -5.62 12.09 17.99
CA TYR A 179 -4.70 11.40 18.90
C TYR A 179 -3.23 11.62 18.54
N ASN A 180 -2.91 11.88 17.26
CA ASN A 180 -1.54 11.97 16.77
C ASN A 180 -1.14 13.35 16.20
N PHE A 181 -2.09 14.28 15.97
CA PHE A 181 -1.78 15.55 15.30
C PHE A 181 -0.67 16.36 16.00
N LYS A 182 -0.52 16.24 17.32
CA LYS A 182 0.57 16.92 18.09
C LYS A 182 1.93 16.24 17.91
N GLU A 183 1.99 15.06 17.35
CA GLU A 183 3.21 14.28 17.16
C GLU A 183 3.70 14.25 15.70
N LEU A 184 3.00 14.93 14.78
CA LEU A 184 3.28 14.82 13.34
C LEU A 184 4.68 15.29 12.98
N ILE A 185 5.17 16.38 13.57
CA ILE A 185 6.52 16.91 13.31
C ILE A 185 7.57 15.89 13.74
N GLN A 186 7.43 15.32 14.95
CA GLN A 186 8.34 14.30 15.44
C GLN A 186 8.28 13.02 14.58
N LEU A 187 7.09 12.65 14.11
CA LEU A 187 6.90 11.52 13.22
C LEU A 187 7.62 11.76 11.87
N VAL A 188 7.44 12.93 11.26
CA VAL A 188 8.13 13.30 10.01
C VAL A 188 9.64 13.26 10.20
N ASN A 189 10.18 13.90 11.25
CA ASN A 189 11.61 13.90 11.52
C ASN A 189 12.16 12.48 11.68
N MET A 190 11.47 11.61 12.43
CA MET A 190 11.86 10.22 12.58
C MET A 190 11.86 9.46 11.24
N ILE A 191 10.82 9.67 10.41
CA ILE A 191 10.71 8.96 9.13
C ILE A 191 11.76 9.44 8.12
N THR A 192 12.15 10.70 8.13
CA THR A 192 13.21 11.23 7.25
C THR A 192 14.57 10.56 7.49
N GLU A 193 14.84 10.09 8.72
CA GLU A 193 16.08 9.38 9.05
C GLU A 193 16.22 8.04 8.30
N PHE A 194 15.09 7.42 7.90
CA PHE A 194 15.10 6.16 7.16
C PHE A 194 15.50 6.29 5.68
N LYS A 195 15.61 7.51 5.15
CA LYS A 195 15.97 7.76 3.74
C LYS A 195 15.12 6.98 2.75
N ILE A 196 13.82 6.97 2.98
CA ILE A 196 12.80 6.39 2.10
C ILE A 196 12.17 7.46 1.21
N GLU A 197 11.25 7.06 0.34
CA GLU A 197 10.63 7.93 -0.65
C GLU A 197 9.78 9.05 -0.04
N GLY A 198 9.26 8.89 1.19
CA GLY A 198 8.54 9.95 1.88
C GLY A 198 7.51 9.47 2.90
N ILE A 199 6.73 10.43 3.37
CA ILE A 199 5.55 10.21 4.22
C ILE A 199 4.35 10.90 3.58
N ILE A 200 3.18 10.27 3.65
CA ILE A 200 1.89 10.77 3.14
C ILE A 200 0.92 10.84 4.32
N PHE A 201 0.09 11.89 4.31
CA PHE A 201 -0.97 12.09 5.29
C PHE A 201 -2.33 12.09 4.62
#